data_4b1b629aceb1419310cc24c242797dbb
#
_entry.id   4b1b629aceb1419310cc24c242797dbb
#
_cell.length_a   1.000
_cell.length_b   1.000
_cell.length_c   1.000
_cell.angle_alpha   90.00
_cell.angle_beta   90.00
_cell.angle_gamma   90.00
#
_symmetry.space_group_name_H-M   'P 1'
#
loop_
_entity.id
_entity.type
_entity.pdbx_description
1 polymer ?
#
loop_
_entity_poly.entity_id
_entity_poly.type
_entity_poly.pdbx_seq_one_letter_code
_entity_poly.pdbx_strand_id
1 'polypeptide(L)'
;MSEKLQKVLARAGVGSRRQIEGWIEEGRITVDGRPATIGERVEAGVSIALDGRVVPLTDLAVKPRVLLYHKPEGEVCTRVDPEGRKTVFDNLPKLRHGRWIAIGRLDYNTSGLLLLTTDGDLAHRMMHPSHEIEREYAVRVLGEVTTGMFEQLRAGVMLEDGPAKFDDIIDAGGTGANHWYHVILREGRNREVRRLWDAVGANVSRLIRVRFATVTLPRMLRPGRSEYMEPEPMAELYRGVGLEPPAQIIKKTLTLSPAARQSPRRPRPDARKRPRRR
;
A
#
# COMPACT_ATOMS: atom_id res chain seq x y z
N MET A 1 20.28 19.65 -6.96
CA MET A 1 19.14 19.83 -5.97
C MET A 1 19.54 19.14 -4.68
N SER A 2 19.47 19.83 -3.56
CA SER A 2 19.80 19.25 -2.25
C SER A 2 18.60 18.53 -1.64
N GLU A 3 18.82 17.34 -1.07
CA GLU A 3 17.82 16.54 -0.34
C GLU A 3 18.24 16.35 1.11
N LYS A 4 17.27 16.10 2.00
CA LYS A 4 17.58 15.76 3.41
C LYS A 4 18.36 14.45 3.47
N LEU A 5 19.47 14.42 4.22
CA LEU A 5 20.36 13.27 4.37
C LEU A 5 19.61 11.99 4.75
N GLN A 6 18.71 12.06 5.75
CA GLN A 6 17.91 10.90 6.16
C GLN A 6 16.95 10.42 5.06
N LYS A 7 16.50 11.29 4.14
CA LYS A 7 15.67 10.87 2.99
C LYS A 7 16.51 10.09 1.98
N VAL A 8 17.71 10.57 1.69
CA VAL A 8 18.65 9.93 0.76
C VAL A 8 19.03 8.53 1.25
N LEU A 9 19.46 8.39 2.50
CA LEU A 9 19.85 7.11 3.11
C LEU A 9 18.68 6.15 3.25
N ALA A 10 17.48 6.64 3.59
CA ALA A 10 16.29 5.80 3.66
C ALA A 10 15.88 5.26 2.30
N ARG A 11 16.04 6.05 1.22
CA ARG A 11 15.82 5.63 -0.17
C ARG A 11 16.84 4.57 -0.60
N ALA A 12 18.09 4.69 -0.17
CA ALA A 12 19.12 3.68 -0.37
C ALA A 12 18.86 2.37 0.39
N GLY A 13 17.89 2.35 1.34
CA GLY A 13 17.55 1.16 2.11
C GLY A 13 18.39 0.94 3.36
N VAL A 14 19.22 1.90 3.74
CA VAL A 14 20.14 1.82 4.89
C VAL A 14 19.36 1.70 6.20
N GLY A 15 18.28 2.47 6.36
CA GLY A 15 17.45 2.45 7.56
C GLY A 15 16.16 3.24 7.41
N SER A 16 15.34 3.32 8.46
CA SER A 16 14.23 4.26 8.50
C SER A 16 14.73 5.69 8.74
N ARG A 17 13.97 6.71 8.33
CA ARG A 17 14.36 8.11 8.58
C ARG A 17 14.67 8.37 10.05
N ARG A 18 13.84 7.86 10.97
CA ARG A 18 14.07 7.98 12.43
C ARG A 18 15.31 7.24 12.91
N GLN A 19 15.58 6.03 12.40
CA GLN A 19 16.83 5.32 12.73
C GLN A 19 18.06 6.10 12.26
N ILE A 20 17.98 6.66 11.05
CA ILE A 20 19.09 7.45 10.48
C ILE A 20 19.30 8.73 11.30
N GLU A 21 18.23 9.40 11.72
CA GLU A 21 18.32 10.55 12.63
C GLU A 21 19.00 10.15 13.96
N GLY A 22 18.63 9.02 14.56
CA GLY A 22 19.32 8.50 15.76
C GLY A 22 20.80 8.23 15.51
N TRP A 23 21.16 7.62 14.36
CA TRP A 23 22.57 7.40 14.01
C TRP A 23 23.35 8.69 13.74
N ILE A 24 22.68 9.75 13.27
CA ILE A 24 23.28 11.09 13.15
C ILE A 24 23.56 11.66 14.54
N GLU A 25 22.60 11.56 15.46
CA GLU A 25 22.76 11.99 16.87
C GLU A 25 23.88 11.23 17.60
N GLU A 26 24.02 9.94 17.31
CA GLU A 26 25.09 9.08 17.81
C GLU A 26 26.45 9.35 17.15
N GLY A 27 26.53 10.28 16.16
CA GLY A 27 27.78 10.59 15.44
C GLY A 27 28.29 9.48 14.51
N ARG A 28 27.46 8.51 14.17
CA ARG A 28 27.82 7.33 13.35
C ARG A 28 27.81 7.61 11.85
N ILE A 29 27.19 8.70 11.43
CA ILE A 29 27.09 9.08 10.01
C ILE A 29 28.04 10.24 9.73
N THR A 30 28.83 10.10 8.67
CA THR A 30 29.69 11.16 8.17
C THR A 30 29.34 11.53 6.73
N VAL A 31 29.51 12.82 6.40
CA VAL A 31 29.37 13.37 5.04
C VAL A 31 30.70 14.01 4.66
N ASP A 32 31.35 13.54 3.60
CA ASP A 32 32.68 13.95 3.16
C ASP A 32 33.73 13.97 4.31
N GLY A 33 33.66 12.94 5.15
CA GLY A 33 34.55 12.72 6.29
C GLY A 33 34.23 13.51 7.56
N ARG A 34 33.29 14.44 7.57
CA ARG A 34 32.84 15.18 8.77
C ARG A 34 31.57 14.57 9.35
N PRO A 35 31.36 14.64 10.67
CA PRO A 35 30.11 14.19 11.29
C PRO A 35 28.89 14.93 10.70
N ALA A 36 27.85 14.17 10.40
CA ALA A 36 26.57 14.71 9.91
C ALA A 36 25.79 15.38 11.05
N THR A 37 24.93 16.34 10.68
CA THR A 37 24.04 17.01 11.63
C THR A 37 22.57 16.74 11.33
N ILE A 38 21.70 16.83 12.36
CA ILE A 38 20.25 16.66 12.19
C ILE A 38 19.70 17.72 11.23
N GLY A 39 18.88 17.26 10.29
CA GLY A 39 18.27 18.13 9.27
C GLY A 39 19.19 18.48 8.11
N GLU A 40 20.43 18.01 8.11
CA GLU A 40 21.39 18.24 7.05
C GLU A 40 20.85 17.87 5.67
N ARG A 41 21.23 18.67 4.67
CA ARG A 41 20.89 18.45 3.27
C ARG A 41 22.15 18.16 2.50
N VAL A 42 22.08 17.19 1.60
CA VAL A 42 23.18 16.74 0.77
C VAL A 42 22.86 16.87 -0.71
N GLU A 43 23.86 17.10 -1.53
CA GLU A 43 23.77 17.12 -2.98
C GLU A 43 24.18 15.77 -3.58
N ALA A 44 23.97 15.61 -4.87
CA ALA A 44 24.47 14.43 -5.60
C ALA A 44 26.01 14.44 -5.63
N GLY A 45 26.61 13.28 -5.38
CA GLY A 45 28.07 13.10 -5.47
C GLY A 45 28.82 13.19 -4.14
N VAL A 46 28.15 13.56 -3.03
CA VAL A 46 28.78 13.55 -1.70
C VAL A 46 29.08 12.11 -1.25
N SER A 47 30.16 11.92 -0.52
CA SER A 47 30.50 10.65 0.11
C SER A 47 29.84 10.54 1.49
N ILE A 48 28.95 9.56 1.67
CA ILE A 48 28.30 9.31 2.96
C ILE A 48 28.80 7.99 3.51
N ALA A 49 29.19 7.98 4.80
CA ALA A 49 29.57 6.74 5.47
C ALA A 49 28.75 6.54 6.74
N LEU A 50 28.47 5.26 7.05
CA LEU A 50 27.88 4.78 8.29
C LEU A 50 28.89 3.87 8.97
N ASP A 51 29.24 4.17 10.22
CA ASP A 51 30.27 3.45 11.00
C ASP A 51 31.59 3.30 10.21
N GLY A 52 32.02 4.35 9.50
CA GLY A 52 33.24 4.38 8.69
C GLY A 52 33.14 3.64 7.34
N ARG A 53 32.00 3.00 7.04
CA ARG A 53 31.79 2.30 5.75
C ARG A 53 31.01 3.18 4.79
N VAL A 54 31.57 3.42 3.60
CA VAL A 54 30.91 4.21 2.56
C VAL A 54 29.63 3.52 2.11
N VAL A 55 28.54 4.27 2.13
CA VAL A 55 27.22 3.84 1.62
C VAL A 55 27.22 4.05 0.10
N PRO A 56 27.03 2.99 -0.71
CA PRO A 56 26.98 3.11 -2.16
C PRO A 56 25.68 3.85 -2.55
N LEU A 57 25.81 5.12 -2.91
CA LEU A 57 24.69 5.95 -3.38
C LEU A 57 24.48 5.87 -4.89
N THR A 58 25.38 5.22 -5.62
CA THR A 58 25.40 5.11 -7.08
C THR A 58 24.17 4.39 -7.67
N ASP A 59 23.50 3.56 -6.89
CA ASP A 59 22.30 2.82 -7.29
C ASP A 59 20.98 3.44 -6.78
N LEU A 60 20.98 4.74 -6.42
CA LEU A 60 19.79 5.43 -5.90
C LEU A 60 18.62 5.57 -6.90
N ALA A 61 18.82 5.20 -8.16
CA ALA A 61 17.72 4.98 -9.09
C ALA A 61 16.98 3.68 -8.77
N VAL A 62 16.57 3.49 -7.50
CA VAL A 62 15.64 2.41 -7.15
C VAL A 62 14.42 2.58 -8.04
N LYS A 63 14.24 1.62 -8.97
CA LYS A 63 13.05 1.64 -9.83
C LYS A 63 11.82 1.67 -8.94
N PRO A 64 10.96 2.67 -9.08
CA PRO A 64 9.74 2.73 -8.30
C PRO A 64 8.93 1.46 -8.53
N ARG A 65 8.45 0.87 -7.45
CA ARG A 65 7.61 -0.32 -7.48
C ARG A 65 6.43 -0.11 -6.56
N VAL A 66 5.29 -0.59 -6.98
CA VAL A 66 4.11 -0.73 -6.13
C VAL A 66 3.72 -2.20 -6.09
N LEU A 67 3.47 -2.69 -4.89
CA LEU A 67 3.06 -4.06 -4.63
C LEU A 67 1.67 -4.04 -4.01
N LEU A 68 0.75 -4.80 -4.57
CA LEU A 68 -0.54 -5.11 -4.00
C LEU A 68 -0.35 -6.32 -3.09
N TYR A 69 -0.74 -6.20 -1.85
CA TYR A 69 -0.72 -7.29 -0.89
C TYR A 69 -2.11 -7.52 -0.33
N HIS A 70 -2.63 -8.74 -0.46
CA HIS A 70 -3.84 -9.12 0.23
C HIS A 70 -3.48 -9.55 1.66
N LYS A 71 -3.47 -8.56 2.57
CA LYS A 71 -3.17 -8.83 3.97
C LYS A 71 -4.24 -9.76 4.56
N PRO A 72 -3.88 -10.90 5.13
CA PRO A 72 -4.80 -11.71 5.92
C PRO A 72 -5.04 -11.09 7.30
N GLU A 73 -6.03 -11.54 8.02
CA GLU A 73 -6.12 -11.35 9.47
C GLU A 73 -4.95 -12.05 10.16
N GLY A 74 -4.54 -11.58 11.34
CA GLY A 74 -3.45 -12.18 12.11
C GLY A 74 -2.04 -11.70 11.72
N GLU A 75 -1.91 -10.67 10.90
CA GLU A 75 -0.63 -10.00 10.64
C GLU A 75 -0.64 -8.55 11.10
N VAL A 76 0.48 -8.06 11.60
CA VAL A 76 0.66 -6.66 12.01
C VAL A 76 1.41 -5.85 10.95
N CYS A 77 1.00 -4.59 10.75
CA CYS A 77 1.64 -3.67 9.81
C CYS A 77 2.85 -2.95 10.44
N THR A 78 3.80 -3.71 10.97
CA THR A 78 5.07 -3.21 11.53
C THR A 78 6.24 -4.05 11.01
N ARG A 79 7.46 -3.51 11.07
CA ARG A 79 8.68 -4.25 10.72
C ARG A 79 9.21 -5.09 11.87
N VAL A 80 9.00 -4.61 13.07
CA VAL A 80 9.39 -5.29 14.30
C VAL A 80 8.18 -5.26 15.21
N ASP A 81 7.78 -6.42 15.67
CA ASP A 81 6.70 -6.56 16.64
C ASP A 81 7.27 -7.05 17.97
N PRO A 82 7.10 -6.29 19.07
CA PRO A 82 7.62 -6.70 20.38
C PRO A 82 7.01 -8.02 20.91
N GLU A 83 5.79 -8.34 20.45
CA GLU A 83 5.09 -9.57 20.85
C GLU A 83 5.40 -10.76 19.93
N GLY A 84 6.29 -10.59 18.94
CA GLY A 84 6.71 -11.65 18.03
C GLY A 84 5.60 -12.12 17.06
N ARG A 85 4.53 -11.35 16.88
CA ARG A 85 3.48 -11.67 15.92
C ARG A 85 3.98 -11.56 14.49
N LYS A 86 3.39 -12.31 13.60
CA LYS A 86 3.68 -12.27 12.18
C LYS A 86 3.44 -10.86 11.60
N THR A 87 4.38 -10.39 10.81
CA THR A 87 4.30 -9.07 10.17
C THR A 87 3.97 -9.17 8.69
N VAL A 88 3.40 -8.10 8.12
CA VAL A 88 3.15 -8.01 6.69
C VAL A 88 4.43 -8.06 5.86
N PHE A 89 5.60 -7.81 6.46
CA PHE A 89 6.88 -7.80 5.75
C PHE A 89 7.55 -9.16 5.63
N ASP A 90 7.11 -10.17 6.39
CA ASP A 90 7.77 -11.49 6.46
C ASP A 90 7.69 -12.27 5.15
N ASN A 91 6.63 -12.08 4.38
CA ASN A 91 6.38 -12.81 3.13
C ASN A 91 6.52 -11.95 1.87
N LEU A 92 7.04 -10.72 1.97
CA LEU A 92 7.20 -9.87 0.79
C LEU A 92 8.40 -10.30 -0.06
N PRO A 93 8.35 -10.06 -1.39
CA PRO A 93 9.49 -10.26 -2.26
C PRO A 93 10.70 -9.45 -1.78
N LYS A 94 11.87 -10.10 -1.72
CA LYS A 94 13.12 -9.42 -1.36
C LYS A 94 13.50 -8.41 -2.42
N LEU A 95 13.92 -7.23 -1.97
CA LEU A 95 14.47 -6.18 -2.83
C LEU A 95 16.01 -6.28 -2.84
N ARG A 96 16.63 -6.06 -4.00
CA ARG A 96 18.10 -5.93 -4.08
C ARG A 96 18.56 -4.61 -3.48
N HIS A 97 17.80 -3.54 -3.72
CA HIS A 97 18.08 -2.18 -3.25
C HIS A 97 16.79 -1.54 -2.75
N GLY A 98 16.90 -0.63 -1.79
CA GLY A 98 15.77 0.05 -1.17
C GLY A 98 15.02 -0.85 -0.17
N ARG A 99 13.80 -0.45 0.16
CA ARG A 99 12.95 -1.18 1.11
C ARG A 99 11.48 -0.99 0.77
N TRP A 100 10.65 -1.94 1.15
CA TRP A 100 9.21 -1.77 1.10
C TRP A 100 8.74 -0.77 2.16
N ILE A 101 7.83 0.10 1.78
CA ILE A 101 7.14 1.06 2.63
C ILE A 101 5.65 0.75 2.50
N ALA A 102 4.99 0.42 3.61
CA ALA A 102 3.55 0.23 3.61
C ALA A 102 2.85 1.58 3.45
N ILE A 103 1.88 1.65 2.55
CA ILE A 103 1.04 2.83 2.35
C ILE A 103 -0.17 2.70 3.29
N GLY A 104 -0.01 3.26 4.48
CA GLY A 104 -0.97 3.11 5.58
C GLY A 104 -0.85 1.78 6.31
N ARG A 105 -1.85 1.51 7.11
CA ARG A 105 -1.94 0.29 7.92
C ARG A 105 -3.33 -0.32 7.79
N LEU A 106 -3.40 -1.61 8.08
CA LEU A 106 -4.62 -2.32 8.42
C LEU A 106 -4.42 -2.95 9.80
N ASP A 107 -5.48 -2.97 10.58
CA ASP A 107 -5.44 -3.57 11.93
C ASP A 107 -5.19 -5.07 11.86
N TYR A 108 -4.82 -5.67 12.98
CA TYR A 108 -4.56 -7.10 13.12
C TYR A 108 -5.72 -7.97 12.62
N ASN A 109 -6.94 -7.60 12.99
CA ASN A 109 -8.19 -8.28 12.61
C ASN A 109 -8.91 -7.67 11.40
N THR A 110 -8.18 -6.92 10.55
CA THR A 110 -8.65 -6.39 9.26
C THR A 110 -7.86 -7.02 8.14
N SER A 111 -8.55 -7.54 7.14
CA SER A 111 -7.94 -8.10 5.93
C SER A 111 -8.09 -7.17 4.72
N GLY A 112 -7.56 -7.58 3.57
CA GLY A 112 -7.76 -6.91 2.30
C GLY A 112 -6.54 -6.20 1.74
N LEU A 113 -6.79 -5.23 0.87
CA LEU A 113 -5.76 -4.55 0.09
C LEU A 113 -4.84 -3.69 0.96
N LEU A 114 -3.58 -4.04 1.00
CA LEU A 114 -2.49 -3.21 1.51
C LEU A 114 -1.54 -2.90 0.34
N LEU A 115 -1.30 -1.62 0.09
CA LEU A 115 -0.31 -1.21 -0.90
C LEU A 115 1.05 -1.02 -0.22
N LEU A 116 2.10 -1.47 -0.89
CA LEU A 116 3.48 -1.22 -0.48
C LEU A 116 4.24 -0.62 -1.67
N THR A 117 5.16 0.28 -1.38
CA THR A 117 5.97 0.92 -2.43
C THR A 117 7.44 1.02 -2.03
N THR A 118 8.32 1.20 -3.00
CA THR A 118 9.71 1.61 -2.78
C THR A 118 9.88 3.13 -2.82
N ASP A 119 8.85 3.87 -3.22
CA ASP A 119 8.84 5.33 -3.32
C ASP A 119 8.22 5.98 -2.08
N GLY A 120 9.04 6.68 -1.31
CA GLY A 120 8.60 7.36 -0.08
C GLY A 120 7.76 8.61 -0.32
N ASP A 121 7.85 9.23 -1.49
CA ASP A 121 7.05 10.42 -1.81
C ASP A 121 5.63 10.00 -2.21
N LEU A 122 5.48 8.91 -2.97
CA LEU A 122 4.18 8.28 -3.24
C LEU A 122 3.51 7.84 -1.93
N ALA A 123 4.26 7.13 -1.06
CA ALA A 123 3.72 6.69 0.23
C ALA A 123 3.25 7.87 1.08
N HIS A 124 4.03 8.95 1.14
CA HIS A 124 3.67 10.15 1.89
C HIS A 124 2.38 10.79 1.37
N ARG A 125 2.28 11.00 0.05
CA ARG A 125 1.11 11.59 -0.59
C ARG A 125 -0.15 10.78 -0.33
N MET A 126 -0.09 9.47 -0.48
CA MET A 126 -1.24 8.59 -0.27
C MET A 126 -1.68 8.47 1.20
N MET A 127 -0.79 8.71 2.14
CA MET A 127 -1.10 8.62 3.58
C MET A 127 -1.51 9.93 4.22
N HIS A 128 -1.11 11.07 3.65
CA HIS A 128 -1.35 12.36 4.28
C HIS A 128 -2.85 12.73 4.25
N PRO A 129 -3.46 13.08 5.39
CA PRO A 129 -4.90 13.33 5.49
C PRO A 129 -5.43 14.41 4.53
N SER A 130 -4.62 15.44 4.24
CA SER A 130 -5.02 16.56 3.34
C SER A 130 -5.29 16.13 1.89
N HIS A 131 -4.95 14.90 1.51
CA HIS A 131 -5.22 14.40 0.16
C HIS A 131 -6.54 13.65 0.06
N GLU A 132 -7.23 13.43 1.17
CA GLU A 132 -8.58 12.83 1.26
C GLU A 132 -8.75 11.59 0.37
N ILE A 133 -7.73 10.72 0.34
CA ILE A 133 -7.70 9.54 -0.51
C ILE A 133 -8.79 8.56 -0.07
N GLU A 134 -9.66 8.19 -0.99
CA GLU A 134 -10.76 7.27 -0.75
C GLU A 134 -10.30 5.86 -0.37
N ARG A 135 -10.99 5.30 0.60
CA ARG A 135 -10.86 3.91 1.03
C ARG A 135 -12.23 3.27 1.05
N GLU A 136 -12.35 2.11 0.44
CA GLU A 136 -13.59 1.34 0.45
C GLU A 136 -13.37 0.02 1.18
N TYR A 137 -14.32 -0.29 2.05
CA TYR A 137 -14.30 -1.50 2.84
C TYR A 137 -15.58 -2.30 2.63
N ALA A 138 -15.44 -3.61 2.45
CA ALA A 138 -16.53 -4.56 2.66
C ALA A 138 -16.60 -4.88 4.15
N VAL A 139 -17.74 -4.59 4.74
CA VAL A 139 -18.00 -4.70 6.18
C VAL A 139 -19.11 -5.73 6.40
N ARG A 140 -18.84 -6.75 7.18
CA ARG A 140 -19.87 -7.70 7.61
C ARG A 140 -20.34 -7.30 9.01
N VAL A 141 -21.58 -6.89 9.10
CA VAL A 141 -22.25 -6.49 10.34
C VAL A 141 -23.08 -7.65 10.85
N LEU A 142 -23.05 -7.87 12.15
CA LEU A 142 -23.86 -8.86 12.86
C LEU A 142 -25.11 -8.17 13.42
N GLY A 143 -26.26 -8.74 13.17
CA GLY A 143 -27.55 -8.21 13.60
C GLY A 143 -28.27 -7.38 12.54
N GLU A 144 -29.40 -6.84 12.90
CA GLU A 144 -30.21 -6.00 12.03
C GLU A 144 -29.68 -4.57 12.01
N VAL A 145 -29.55 -4.00 10.82
CA VAL A 145 -29.17 -2.60 10.61
C VAL A 145 -30.42 -1.83 10.14
N THR A 146 -30.84 -0.86 10.93
CA THR A 146 -32.03 -0.07 10.64
C THR A 146 -31.71 1.13 9.73
N THR A 147 -32.75 1.67 9.07
CA THR A 147 -32.62 2.90 8.27
C THR A 147 -32.09 4.07 9.10
N GLY A 148 -32.50 4.20 10.36
CA GLY A 148 -32.03 5.24 11.27
C GLY A 148 -30.53 5.15 11.57
N MET A 149 -29.92 3.94 11.62
CA MET A 149 -28.49 3.76 11.76
C MET A 149 -27.74 4.27 10.52
N PHE A 150 -28.25 4.01 9.33
CA PHE A 150 -27.64 4.54 8.08
C PHE A 150 -27.70 6.06 8.02
N GLU A 151 -28.82 6.66 8.43
CA GLU A 151 -28.97 8.11 8.48
C GLU A 151 -27.94 8.74 9.42
N GLN A 152 -27.77 8.17 10.62
CA GLN A 152 -26.76 8.63 11.58
C GLN A 152 -25.34 8.48 11.03
N LEU A 153 -25.00 7.35 10.44
CA LEU A 153 -23.66 7.09 9.88
C LEU A 153 -23.33 8.00 8.69
N ARG A 154 -24.32 8.42 7.91
CA ARG A 154 -24.16 9.39 6.81
C ARG A 154 -24.13 10.84 7.29
N ALA A 155 -24.97 11.18 8.26
CA ALA A 155 -24.98 12.52 8.84
C ALA A 155 -23.72 12.81 9.66
N GLY A 156 -23.18 11.77 10.30
CA GLY A 156 -22.01 11.81 11.16
C GLY A 156 -22.35 11.53 12.61
N VAL A 157 -21.44 10.81 13.26
CA VAL A 157 -21.49 10.49 14.69
C VAL A 157 -20.28 11.06 15.40
N MET A 158 -20.40 11.36 16.68
CA MET A 158 -19.29 11.84 17.49
C MET A 158 -18.48 10.65 18.01
N LEU A 159 -17.23 10.55 17.61
CA LEU A 159 -16.26 9.62 18.17
C LEU A 159 -15.39 10.34 19.21
N GLU A 160 -14.57 9.60 19.96
CA GLU A 160 -13.67 10.17 20.98
C GLU A 160 -12.67 11.21 20.42
N ASP A 161 -12.28 11.04 19.14
CA ASP A 161 -11.33 11.90 18.42
C ASP A 161 -12.01 12.89 17.44
N GLY A 162 -13.31 13.13 17.63
CA GLY A 162 -14.10 14.09 16.88
C GLY A 162 -15.15 13.48 15.96
N PRO A 163 -15.91 14.32 15.22
CA PRO A 163 -16.96 13.85 14.33
C PRO A 163 -16.39 12.98 13.21
N ALA A 164 -17.12 11.94 12.83
CA ALA A 164 -16.77 11.03 11.76
C ALA A 164 -18.02 10.53 11.04
N LYS A 165 -17.90 10.20 9.75
CA LYS A 165 -19.00 9.68 8.93
C LYS A 165 -18.50 8.79 7.81
N PHE A 166 -19.37 8.02 7.21
CA PHE A 166 -19.12 7.45 5.89
C PHE A 166 -19.55 8.43 4.80
N ASP A 167 -18.75 8.52 3.74
CA ASP A 167 -19.13 9.27 2.54
C ASP A 167 -20.24 8.54 1.78
N ASP A 168 -20.17 7.20 1.77
CA ASP A 168 -21.25 6.36 1.21
C ASP A 168 -21.35 5.01 1.93
N ILE A 169 -22.56 4.44 1.90
CA ILE A 169 -22.89 3.11 2.43
C ILE A 169 -23.78 2.41 1.41
N ILE A 170 -23.31 1.30 0.88
CA ILE A 170 -23.99 0.49 -0.14
C ILE A 170 -24.32 -0.86 0.46
N ASP A 171 -25.58 -1.26 0.37
CA ASP A 171 -26.00 -2.61 0.75
C ASP A 171 -25.47 -3.63 -0.26
N ALA A 172 -24.75 -4.63 0.21
CA ALA A 172 -24.16 -5.70 -0.58
C ALA A 172 -24.85 -7.06 -0.34
N GLY A 173 -25.95 -7.05 0.41
CA GLY A 173 -26.76 -8.23 0.70
C GLY A 173 -26.19 -9.10 1.83
N GLY A 174 -26.93 -10.14 2.15
CA GLY A 174 -26.56 -11.10 3.19
C GLY A 174 -27.67 -12.08 3.48
N THR A 175 -27.39 -13.07 4.33
CA THR A 175 -28.37 -14.06 4.77
C THR A 175 -28.28 -14.25 6.28
N GLY A 176 -29.44 -14.38 6.93
CA GLY A 176 -29.53 -14.57 8.39
C GLY A 176 -29.01 -13.36 9.17
N ALA A 177 -28.28 -13.59 10.24
CA ALA A 177 -27.79 -12.57 11.15
C ALA A 177 -26.59 -11.77 10.65
N ASN A 178 -26.03 -12.09 9.48
CA ASN A 178 -24.87 -11.41 8.91
C ASN A 178 -25.25 -10.71 7.61
N HIS A 179 -24.96 -9.42 7.52
CA HIS A 179 -25.21 -8.62 6.34
C HIS A 179 -23.96 -7.88 5.92
N TRP A 180 -23.73 -7.77 4.60
CA TRP A 180 -22.55 -7.10 4.05
C TRP A 180 -22.91 -5.71 3.55
N TYR A 181 -22.03 -4.78 3.81
CA TYR A 181 -22.11 -3.41 3.31
C TYR A 181 -20.78 -3.00 2.71
N HIS A 182 -20.78 -2.19 1.66
CA HIS A 182 -19.62 -1.46 1.22
C HIS A 182 -19.69 -0.04 1.79
N VAL A 183 -18.64 0.40 2.44
CA VAL A 183 -18.53 1.75 3.00
C VAL A 183 -17.33 2.47 2.44
N ILE A 184 -17.52 3.77 2.16
CA ILE A 184 -16.47 4.65 1.62
C ILE A 184 -16.19 5.74 2.64
N LEU A 185 -14.88 6.03 2.85
CA LEU A 185 -14.41 7.13 3.67
C LEU A 185 -13.07 7.66 3.15
N ARG A 186 -12.77 8.93 3.44
CA ARG A 186 -11.52 9.60 3.05
C ARG A 186 -10.53 9.77 4.19
N GLU A 187 -10.92 9.41 5.37
CA GLU A 187 -10.08 9.41 6.57
C GLU A 187 -9.44 8.03 6.81
N GLY A 188 -8.62 7.93 7.82
CA GLY A 188 -7.94 6.68 8.18
C GLY A 188 -7.54 6.70 9.65
N ARG A 189 -8.44 7.14 10.54
CA ARG A 189 -8.24 7.12 11.98
C ARG A 189 -8.14 5.68 12.48
N ASN A 190 -7.61 5.51 13.67
CA ASN A 190 -7.49 4.18 14.27
C ASN A 190 -8.86 3.53 14.40
N ARG A 191 -9.02 2.34 13.81
CA ARG A 191 -10.23 1.50 13.85
C ARG A 191 -11.54 2.25 13.49
N GLU A 192 -11.45 3.27 12.66
CA GLU A 192 -12.54 4.22 12.37
C GLU A 192 -13.82 3.52 11.90
N VAL A 193 -13.74 2.62 10.91
CA VAL A 193 -14.90 1.88 10.40
C VAL A 193 -15.61 1.10 11.53
N ARG A 194 -14.86 0.44 12.40
CA ARG A 194 -15.44 -0.31 13.53
C ARG A 194 -16.09 0.61 14.53
N ARG A 195 -15.43 1.70 14.92
CA ARG A 195 -15.96 2.69 15.86
C ARG A 195 -17.23 3.38 15.33
N LEU A 196 -17.30 3.65 14.03
CA LEU A 196 -18.49 4.21 13.41
C LEU A 196 -19.70 3.27 13.57
N TRP A 197 -19.54 1.98 13.27
CA TRP A 197 -20.59 0.99 13.46
C TRP A 197 -20.91 0.77 14.93
N ASP A 198 -19.92 0.70 15.80
CA ASP A 198 -20.09 0.56 17.26
C ASP A 198 -20.90 1.75 17.84
N ALA A 199 -20.68 2.98 17.32
CA ALA A 199 -21.39 4.18 17.77
C ALA A 199 -22.91 4.16 17.51
N VAL A 200 -23.36 3.39 16.54
CA VAL A 200 -24.80 3.18 16.28
C VAL A 200 -25.32 1.84 16.84
N GLY A 201 -24.51 1.14 17.65
CA GLY A 201 -24.90 -0.11 18.32
C GLY A 201 -24.75 -1.37 17.44
N ALA A 202 -24.07 -1.28 16.30
CA ALA A 202 -23.88 -2.40 15.39
C ALA A 202 -22.47 -3.00 15.51
N ASN A 203 -22.33 -4.31 15.40
CA ASN A 203 -21.05 -5.03 15.57
C ASN A 203 -20.47 -5.48 14.24
N VAL A 204 -19.21 -5.06 13.96
CA VAL A 204 -18.46 -5.48 12.76
C VAL A 204 -17.77 -6.82 13.01
N SER A 205 -18.33 -7.89 12.46
CA SER A 205 -17.78 -9.24 12.56
C SER A 205 -16.63 -9.50 11.56
N ARG A 206 -16.61 -8.85 10.38
CA ARG A 206 -15.54 -8.95 9.40
C ARG A 206 -15.32 -7.62 8.69
N LEU A 207 -14.05 -7.29 8.40
CA LEU A 207 -13.66 -6.04 7.73
C LEU A 207 -12.59 -6.33 6.70
N ILE A 208 -12.86 -5.94 5.46
CA ILE A 208 -11.95 -6.18 4.32
C ILE A 208 -11.80 -4.87 3.55
N ARG A 209 -10.58 -4.33 3.44
CA ARG A 209 -10.37 -3.20 2.52
C ARG A 209 -10.34 -3.71 1.09
N VAL A 210 -11.30 -3.29 0.27
CA VAL A 210 -11.47 -3.75 -1.11
C VAL A 210 -10.93 -2.76 -2.13
N ARG A 211 -10.81 -1.47 -1.76
CA ARG A 211 -10.24 -0.43 -2.63
C ARG A 211 -9.46 0.59 -1.81
N PHE A 212 -8.38 1.10 -2.40
CA PHE A 212 -7.61 2.22 -1.89
C PHE A 212 -7.18 3.11 -3.06
N ALA A 213 -7.62 4.37 -3.08
CA ALA A 213 -7.58 5.26 -4.24
C ALA A 213 -8.24 4.59 -5.47
N THR A 214 -7.56 4.56 -6.61
CA THR A 214 -7.99 3.90 -7.84
C THR A 214 -7.74 2.39 -7.87
N VAL A 215 -7.06 1.85 -6.86
CA VAL A 215 -6.62 0.45 -6.84
C VAL A 215 -7.64 -0.42 -6.12
N THR A 216 -8.22 -1.39 -6.83
CA THR A 216 -9.10 -2.40 -6.26
C THR A 216 -8.34 -3.68 -5.93
N LEU A 217 -8.81 -4.42 -4.92
CA LEU A 217 -8.28 -5.74 -4.57
C LEU A 217 -8.61 -6.74 -5.68
N PRO A 218 -7.62 -7.31 -6.38
CA PRO A 218 -7.89 -8.28 -7.44
C PRO A 218 -8.56 -9.54 -6.87
N ARG A 219 -9.62 -10.02 -7.51
CA ARG A 219 -10.36 -11.22 -7.07
C ARG A 219 -9.50 -12.48 -6.98
N MET A 220 -8.49 -12.59 -7.84
CA MET A 220 -7.59 -13.73 -7.87
C MET A 220 -6.43 -13.63 -6.88
N LEU A 221 -6.18 -12.47 -6.28
CA LEU A 221 -5.14 -12.28 -5.29
C LEU A 221 -5.60 -12.85 -3.94
N ARG A 222 -5.12 -14.03 -3.60
CA ARG A 222 -5.50 -14.73 -2.35
C ARG A 222 -4.88 -14.06 -1.11
N PRO A 223 -5.50 -14.18 0.08
CA PRO A 223 -4.90 -13.73 1.34
C PRO A 223 -3.47 -14.26 1.54
N GLY A 224 -2.57 -13.39 2.00
CA GLY A 224 -1.15 -13.68 2.19
C GLY A 224 -0.31 -13.65 0.90
N ARG A 225 -0.91 -13.33 -0.24
CA ARG A 225 -0.20 -13.20 -1.52
C ARG A 225 -0.05 -11.76 -1.94
N SER A 226 0.95 -11.52 -2.79
CA SER A 226 1.24 -10.21 -3.35
C SER A 226 1.49 -10.30 -4.85
N GLU A 227 1.20 -9.19 -5.55
CA GLU A 227 1.53 -9.03 -6.96
C GLU A 227 2.04 -7.61 -7.23
N TYR A 228 2.91 -7.47 -8.22
CA TYR A 228 3.40 -6.16 -8.64
C TYR A 228 2.33 -5.44 -9.46
N MET A 229 2.18 -4.14 -9.18
CA MET A 229 1.33 -3.29 -10.01
C MET A 229 1.95 -3.11 -11.39
N GLU A 230 1.13 -3.23 -12.42
CA GLU A 230 1.55 -2.97 -13.79
C GLU A 230 1.86 -1.47 -14.02
N PRO A 231 2.68 -1.14 -15.03
CA PRO A 231 3.13 0.24 -15.26
C PRO A 231 2.03 1.26 -15.46
N GLU A 232 0.97 0.91 -16.19
CA GLU A 232 -0.12 1.82 -16.52
C GLU A 232 -0.98 2.17 -15.30
N PRO A 233 -1.54 1.23 -14.52
CA PRO A 233 -2.20 1.52 -13.24
C PRO A 233 -1.28 2.24 -12.25
N MET A 234 0.02 1.94 -12.26
CA MET A 234 0.98 2.63 -11.40
C MET A 234 1.13 4.10 -11.80
N ALA A 235 1.19 4.41 -13.10
CA ALA A 235 1.24 5.79 -13.59
C ALA A 235 -0.05 6.56 -13.25
N GLU A 236 -1.21 5.92 -13.36
CA GLU A 236 -2.50 6.49 -12.93
C GLU A 236 -2.52 6.79 -11.43
N LEU A 237 -1.98 5.88 -10.60
CA LEU A 237 -1.89 6.07 -9.16
C LEU A 237 -1.04 7.31 -8.80
N TYR A 238 0.10 7.52 -9.49
CA TYR A 238 0.92 8.71 -9.29
C TYR A 238 0.16 10.00 -9.65
N ARG A 239 -0.49 10.04 -10.82
CA ARG A 239 -1.28 11.21 -11.24
C ARG A 239 -2.44 11.49 -10.28
N GLY A 240 -3.11 10.43 -9.82
CA GLY A 240 -4.24 10.54 -8.88
C GLY A 240 -3.89 11.17 -7.54
N VAL A 241 -2.60 11.20 -7.18
CA VAL A 241 -2.10 11.87 -5.97
C VAL A 241 -1.29 13.14 -6.28
N GLY A 242 -1.37 13.65 -7.52
CA GLY A 242 -0.68 14.87 -7.94
C GLY A 242 0.83 14.73 -8.04
N LEU A 243 1.33 13.54 -8.38
CA LEU A 243 2.73 13.27 -8.66
C LEU A 243 2.94 12.93 -10.14
N GLU A 244 4.06 13.40 -10.70
CA GLU A 244 4.48 12.95 -12.01
C GLU A 244 5.01 11.51 -11.95
N PRO A 245 4.51 10.61 -12.80
CA PRO A 245 5.01 9.25 -12.85
C PRO A 245 6.50 9.23 -13.23
N PRO A 246 7.36 8.50 -12.53
CA PRO A 246 8.76 8.36 -12.90
C PRO A 246 8.96 7.91 -14.35
N ALA A 247 9.93 8.49 -15.05
CA ALA A 247 10.19 8.24 -16.48
C ALA A 247 10.37 6.75 -16.83
N GLN A 248 10.85 5.95 -15.90
CA GLN A 248 11.02 4.50 -16.05
C GLN A 248 9.69 3.74 -16.16
N ILE A 249 8.61 4.27 -15.57
CA ILE A 249 7.25 3.74 -15.68
C ILE A 249 6.70 4.10 -17.05
N ILE A 250 6.82 5.35 -17.46
CA ILE A 250 6.31 5.87 -18.74
C ILE A 250 6.92 5.13 -19.93
N LYS A 251 8.24 4.91 -19.93
CA LYS A 251 8.94 4.15 -20.99
C LYS A 251 8.38 2.74 -21.16
N LYS A 252 8.01 2.07 -20.07
CA LYS A 252 7.47 0.71 -20.09
C LYS A 252 6.03 0.68 -20.60
N THR A 253 5.23 1.70 -20.32
CA THR A 253 3.86 1.87 -20.83
C THR A 253 3.87 2.05 -22.35
N LEU A 254 4.78 2.87 -22.88
CA LEU A 254 4.91 3.11 -24.33
C LEU A 254 5.37 1.87 -25.12
N THR A 255 6.18 0.98 -24.51
CA THR A 255 6.62 -0.27 -25.16
C THR A 255 5.56 -1.38 -25.13
N LEU A 256 4.52 -1.27 -24.32
CA LEU A 256 3.40 -2.21 -24.20
C LEU A 256 2.18 -1.80 -25.03
N SER A 257 2.33 -0.87 -25.99
CA SER A 257 1.26 -0.40 -26.89
C SER A 257 0.60 -1.55 -27.69
N PRO A 258 -0.71 -1.46 -28.05
CA PRO A 258 -1.57 -2.60 -28.42
C PRO A 258 -1.19 -3.41 -29.67
N ALA A 259 -0.18 -3.00 -30.42
CA ALA A 259 0.25 -3.71 -31.64
C ALA A 259 0.76 -5.15 -31.41
N ALA A 260 1.08 -5.53 -30.17
CA ALA A 260 1.62 -6.86 -29.86
C ALA A 260 0.57 -7.94 -29.52
N ARG A 261 -0.73 -7.61 -29.57
CA ARG A 261 -1.80 -8.59 -29.24
C ARG A 261 -2.35 -9.39 -30.41
N GLN A 262 -1.82 -9.25 -31.60
CA GLN A 262 -2.16 -10.09 -32.75
C GLN A 262 -1.04 -11.05 -33.09
N SER A 263 -0.79 -12.02 -32.22
CA SER A 263 -0.13 -13.25 -32.65
C SER A 263 -1.14 -14.08 -33.43
N PRO A 264 -0.85 -14.49 -34.68
CA PRO A 264 -1.77 -15.33 -35.44
C PRO A 264 -1.90 -16.68 -34.72
N ARG A 265 -3.15 -17.05 -34.42
CA ARG A 265 -3.47 -18.40 -33.90
C ARG A 265 -2.90 -19.43 -34.90
N ARG A 266 -1.93 -20.21 -34.46
CA ARG A 266 -1.50 -21.39 -35.22
C ARG A 266 -2.72 -22.29 -35.42
N PRO A 267 -3.01 -22.74 -36.67
CA PRO A 267 -4.09 -23.69 -36.92
C PRO A 267 -3.78 -24.99 -36.16
N ARG A 268 -4.81 -25.52 -35.49
CA ARG A 268 -4.74 -26.85 -34.86
C ARG A 268 -4.51 -27.87 -35.93
N PRO A 269 -3.60 -28.86 -35.78
CA PRO A 269 -3.48 -29.99 -36.70
C PRO A 269 -4.77 -30.83 -36.70
N ASP A 270 -5.24 -31.13 -37.88
CA ASP A 270 -6.48 -31.86 -38.17
C ASP A 270 -6.41 -33.26 -37.60
N ALA A 271 -7.27 -33.56 -36.66
CA ALA A 271 -7.35 -34.89 -36.03
C ALA A 271 -8.24 -35.86 -36.88
N ARG A 272 -7.79 -36.15 -38.09
CA ARG A 272 -8.40 -37.22 -38.89
C ARG A 272 -7.35 -38.08 -39.56
N LYS A 273 -7.16 -39.30 -39.03
CA LYS A 273 -6.91 -40.61 -39.64
C LYS A 273 -6.06 -41.47 -38.73
N ARG A 274 -6.70 -42.23 -37.85
CA ARG A 274 -6.14 -43.50 -37.37
C ARG A 274 -6.65 -44.64 -38.28
N PRO A 275 -5.80 -45.43 -38.92
CA PRO A 275 -6.22 -46.64 -39.63
C PRO A 275 -6.63 -47.73 -38.63
N ARG A 276 -7.79 -48.36 -38.90
CA ARG A 276 -8.22 -49.61 -38.21
C ARG A 276 -7.22 -50.72 -38.55
N ARG A 277 -6.62 -51.33 -37.52
CA ARG A 277 -5.98 -52.63 -37.64
C ARG A 277 -7.04 -53.72 -37.49
N ARG A 278 -6.99 -54.69 -38.45
CA ARG A 278 -7.66 -55.99 -38.37
C ARG A 278 -7.02 -56.86 -37.28
#